data_3487496010c8e5fbfbe910f95a446106
#
_entry.id   3487496010c8e5fbfbe910f95a446106
#
_cell.length_a   1.000
_cell.length_b   1.000
_cell.length_c   1.000
_cell.angle_alpha   90.00
_cell.angle_beta   90.00
_cell.angle_gamma   90.00
#
_symmetry.space_group_name_H-M   'P 1'
#
loop_
_entity.id
_entity.type
_entity.pdbx_description
1 polymer ?
#
loop_
_entity_poly.entity_id
_entity_poly.type
_entity_poly.pdbx_seq_one_letter_code
_entity_poly.pdbx_strand_id
1 'polypeptide(L)'
;MITSTSNQQIKKLSLLMKKAKERKEQDLFVVEGVKMFGEAPREWLAGVYVSEQFVSNEEHRKLLSDVPYEIVADSVFRAVSDTQTPQGILAVVRMPKYTMDDMLRGDQTHLLILESVQDPGNLGTMVRTGEGAGITGVVMNR
;
A
#
# COMPACT_ATOMS: atom_id res chain seq x y z
N MET A 1 -16.72 13.86 -5.40
CA MET A 1 -15.44 14.58 -5.14
C MET A 1 -15.39 15.05 -3.70
N ILE A 2 -14.28 14.80 -3.04
CA ILE A 2 -14.05 15.16 -1.64
C ILE A 2 -13.25 16.47 -1.56
N THR A 3 -13.83 17.50 -0.94
CA THR A 3 -13.29 18.86 -0.90
C THR A 3 -12.85 19.33 0.51
N SER A 4 -13.00 18.46 1.52
CA SER A 4 -12.69 18.82 2.91
C SER A 4 -11.88 17.75 3.63
N THR A 5 -10.88 18.17 4.39
CA THR A 5 -10.13 17.31 5.31
C THR A 5 -10.95 16.77 6.48
N SER A 6 -12.12 17.38 6.75
CA SER A 6 -13.08 16.92 7.77
C SER A 6 -13.92 15.73 7.31
N ASN A 7 -13.88 15.37 6.02
CA ASN A 7 -14.56 14.19 5.48
C ASN A 7 -14.12 12.92 6.21
N GLN A 8 -15.06 12.04 6.53
CA GLN A 8 -14.78 10.83 7.31
C GLN A 8 -13.81 9.87 6.62
N GLN A 9 -13.88 9.74 5.29
CA GLN A 9 -12.97 8.89 4.53
C GLN A 9 -11.55 9.45 4.60
N ILE A 10 -11.38 10.78 4.49
CA ILE A 10 -10.08 11.44 4.60
C ILE A 10 -9.50 11.30 6.00
N LYS A 11 -10.33 11.41 7.04
CA LYS A 11 -9.89 11.18 8.43
C LYS A 11 -9.39 9.74 8.63
N LYS A 12 -10.13 8.75 8.13
CA LYS A 12 -9.71 7.34 8.18
C LYS A 12 -8.39 7.11 7.42
N LEU A 13 -8.28 7.66 6.21
CA LEU A 13 -7.06 7.58 5.41
C LEU A 13 -5.86 8.16 6.16
N SER A 14 -6.00 9.36 6.73
CA SER A 14 -4.97 10.00 7.55
C SER A 14 -4.58 9.18 8.79
N LEU A 15 -5.54 8.53 9.44
CA LEU A 15 -5.26 7.64 10.57
C LEU A 15 -4.45 6.42 10.15
N LEU A 16 -4.81 5.76 9.06
CA LEU A 16 -4.07 4.63 8.51
C LEU A 16 -2.63 5.02 8.12
N MET A 17 -2.43 6.20 7.56
CA MET A 17 -1.10 6.68 7.21
C MET A 17 -0.24 6.94 8.46
N LYS A 18 -0.80 7.57 9.48
CA LYS A 18 -0.04 8.06 10.65
C LYS A 18 0.09 7.07 11.81
N LYS A 19 -0.85 6.12 11.95
CA LYS A 19 -0.93 5.27 13.14
C LYS A 19 -0.81 3.77 12.82
N ALA A 20 0.30 3.17 13.26
CA ALA A 20 0.52 1.73 13.12
C ALA A 20 -0.57 0.89 13.83
N LYS A 21 -1.12 1.38 14.95
CA LYS A 21 -2.21 0.74 15.68
C LYS A 21 -3.44 0.58 14.80
N GLU A 22 -3.85 1.67 14.13
CA GLU A 22 -5.01 1.66 13.22
C GLU A 22 -4.82 0.65 12.08
N ARG A 23 -3.62 0.62 11.49
CA ARG A 23 -3.31 -0.35 10.43
C ARG A 23 -3.47 -1.79 10.89
N LYS A 24 -3.02 -2.10 12.11
CA LYS A 24 -3.14 -3.44 12.70
C LYS A 24 -4.57 -3.82 13.05
N GLU A 25 -5.33 -2.88 13.65
CA GLU A 25 -6.71 -3.14 14.06
C GLU A 25 -7.66 -3.33 12.88
N GLN A 26 -7.38 -2.64 11.78
CA GLN A 26 -8.21 -2.71 10.57
C GLN A 26 -7.68 -3.69 9.53
N ASP A 27 -6.50 -4.27 9.72
CA ASP A 27 -5.78 -5.08 8.71
C ASP A 27 -5.65 -4.35 7.36
N LEU A 28 -5.39 -3.03 7.42
CA LEU A 28 -5.26 -2.15 6.27
C LEU A 28 -3.95 -1.36 6.31
N PHE A 29 -3.42 -1.04 5.16
CA PHE A 29 -2.34 -0.07 5.02
C PHE A 29 -2.55 0.80 3.77
N VAL A 30 -1.78 1.86 3.65
CA VAL A 30 -1.89 2.78 2.51
C VAL A 30 -0.61 2.71 1.69
N VAL A 31 -0.76 2.64 0.39
CA VAL A 31 0.33 2.80 -0.58
C VAL A 31 0.14 4.10 -1.36
N GLU A 32 1.23 4.79 -1.64
CA GLU A 32 1.24 6.05 -2.35
C GLU A 32 2.06 5.94 -3.64
N GLY A 33 1.53 6.49 -4.72
CA GLY A 33 2.19 6.58 -6.01
C GLY A 33 1.79 5.49 -7.01
N VAL A 34 2.01 5.81 -8.29
CA VAL A 34 1.59 5.00 -9.44
C VAL A 34 2.19 3.61 -9.42
N LYS A 35 3.48 3.50 -9.09
CA LYS A 35 4.18 2.21 -9.05
C LYS A 35 3.57 1.28 -8.02
N MET A 36 3.42 1.75 -6.78
CA MET A 36 2.87 0.95 -5.70
C MET A 36 1.41 0.56 -5.94
N PHE A 37 0.62 1.47 -6.52
CA PHE A 37 -0.74 1.18 -6.94
C PHE A 37 -0.78 0.09 -8.03
N GLY A 38 0.13 0.17 -9.01
CA GLY A 38 0.22 -0.81 -10.10
C GLY A 38 0.63 -2.21 -9.63
N GLU A 39 1.46 -2.29 -8.59
CA GLU A 39 1.93 -3.56 -8.00
C GLU A 39 0.91 -4.17 -7.01
N ALA A 40 -0.03 -3.39 -6.49
CA ALA A 40 -1.04 -3.89 -5.56
C ALA A 40 -2.06 -4.78 -6.28
N PRO A 41 -2.28 -6.03 -5.83
CA PRO A 41 -3.32 -6.89 -6.38
C PRO A 41 -4.70 -6.23 -6.27
N ARG A 42 -5.48 -6.26 -7.34
CA ARG A 42 -6.79 -5.58 -7.41
C ARG A 42 -7.77 -6.05 -6.33
N GLU A 43 -7.77 -7.33 -6.04
CA GLU A 43 -8.59 -7.95 -4.99
C GLU A 43 -8.23 -7.49 -3.58
N TRP A 44 -7.04 -6.93 -3.37
CA TRP A 44 -6.62 -6.38 -2.06
C TRP A 44 -7.01 -4.92 -1.90
N LEU A 45 -7.42 -4.23 -2.95
CA LEU A 45 -7.82 -2.84 -2.87
C LEU A 45 -9.10 -2.69 -2.06
N ALA A 46 -9.06 -1.85 -1.03
CA ALA A 46 -10.20 -1.48 -0.19
C ALA A 46 -10.73 -0.07 -0.49
N GLY A 47 -9.93 0.76 -1.15
CA GLY A 47 -10.30 2.09 -1.60
C GLY A 47 -9.18 2.75 -2.37
N VAL A 48 -9.52 3.58 -3.34
CA VAL A 48 -8.56 4.33 -4.16
C VAL A 48 -8.98 5.80 -4.15
N TYR A 49 -8.01 6.67 -3.87
CA TYR A 49 -8.19 8.11 -3.79
C TYR A 49 -7.22 8.79 -4.74
N VAL A 50 -7.74 9.66 -5.58
CA VAL A 50 -6.94 10.34 -6.61
C VAL A 50 -7.16 11.85 -6.56
N SER A 51 -6.12 12.63 -6.85
CA SER A 51 -6.23 14.07 -6.94
C SER A 51 -6.93 14.51 -8.23
N GLU A 52 -7.47 15.75 -8.26
CA GLU A 52 -8.05 16.32 -9.47
C GLU A 52 -7.02 16.36 -10.60
N GLN A 53 -5.79 16.74 -10.28
CA GLN A 53 -4.69 16.79 -11.25
C GLN A 53 -4.38 15.40 -11.81
N PHE A 54 -4.45 14.34 -11.00
CA PHE A 54 -4.20 12.97 -11.46
C PHE A 54 -5.21 12.54 -12.53
N VAL A 55 -6.49 12.72 -12.29
CA VAL A 55 -7.54 12.32 -13.24
C VAL A 55 -7.68 13.24 -14.44
N SER A 56 -7.09 14.43 -14.43
CA SER A 56 -7.03 15.31 -15.60
C SER A 56 -6.10 14.75 -16.69
N ASN A 57 -5.16 13.90 -16.32
CA ASN A 57 -4.26 13.22 -17.25
C ASN A 57 -4.92 11.93 -17.77
N GLU A 58 -5.03 11.81 -19.09
CA GLU A 58 -5.68 10.66 -19.74
C GLU A 58 -4.94 9.34 -19.50
N GLU A 59 -3.62 9.36 -19.51
CA GLU A 59 -2.80 8.17 -19.22
C GLU A 59 -3.03 7.65 -17.80
N HIS A 60 -3.13 8.57 -16.84
CA HIS A 60 -3.43 8.21 -15.45
C HIS A 60 -4.85 7.64 -15.29
N ARG A 61 -5.84 8.18 -16.02
CA ARG A 61 -7.20 7.64 -15.99
C ARG A 61 -7.27 6.20 -16.49
N LYS A 62 -6.46 5.83 -17.48
CA LYS A 62 -6.40 4.44 -17.97
C LYS A 62 -5.99 3.46 -16.87
N LEU A 63 -5.16 3.88 -15.92
CA LEU A 63 -4.75 3.04 -14.79
C LEU A 63 -5.90 2.71 -13.83
N LEU A 64 -6.98 3.50 -13.89
CA LEU A 64 -8.15 3.40 -13.01
C LEU A 64 -9.34 2.70 -13.67
N SER A 65 -9.20 2.19 -14.88
CA SER A 65 -10.31 1.69 -15.71
C SER A 65 -11.07 0.51 -15.10
N ASP A 66 -10.41 -0.25 -14.24
CA ASP A 66 -10.91 -1.49 -13.63
C ASP A 66 -11.15 -1.37 -12.11
N VAL A 67 -11.01 -0.17 -11.53
CA VAL A 67 -11.18 0.03 -10.08
C VAL A 67 -12.07 1.23 -9.77
N PRO A 68 -12.94 1.14 -8.77
CA PRO A 68 -13.66 2.30 -8.26
C PRO A 68 -12.69 3.24 -7.52
N TYR A 69 -12.86 4.54 -7.71
CA TYR A 69 -12.03 5.54 -7.05
C TYR A 69 -12.83 6.78 -6.62
N GLU A 70 -12.29 7.50 -5.65
CA GLU A 70 -12.81 8.78 -5.18
C GLU A 70 -11.88 9.92 -5.60
N ILE A 71 -12.43 10.95 -6.19
CA ILE A 71 -11.69 12.18 -6.54
C ILE A 71 -11.60 13.07 -5.31
N VAL A 72 -10.40 13.52 -4.99
CA VAL A 72 -10.08 14.39 -3.86
C VAL A 72 -9.48 15.70 -4.38
N ALA A 73 -9.96 16.83 -3.87
CA ALA A 73 -9.40 18.13 -4.23
C ALA A 73 -7.90 18.18 -3.94
N ASP A 74 -7.12 18.79 -4.83
CA ASP A 74 -5.65 18.79 -4.75
C ASP A 74 -5.10 19.31 -3.42
N SER A 75 -5.77 20.31 -2.82
CA SER A 75 -5.38 20.84 -1.50
C SER A 75 -5.57 19.83 -0.38
N VAL A 76 -6.66 19.06 -0.43
CA VAL A 76 -6.98 18.01 0.54
C VAL A 76 -6.04 16.83 0.36
N PHE A 77 -5.78 16.44 -0.90
CA PHE A 77 -4.86 15.36 -1.24
C PHE A 77 -3.45 15.64 -0.68
N ARG A 78 -2.92 16.84 -0.91
CA ARG A 78 -1.62 17.28 -0.36
C ARG A 78 -1.57 17.26 1.16
N ALA A 79 -2.66 17.61 1.83
CA ALA A 79 -2.72 17.61 3.30
C ALA A 79 -2.69 16.19 3.90
N VAL A 80 -3.06 15.17 3.14
CA VAL A 80 -3.09 13.76 3.58
C VAL A 80 -1.84 13.00 3.18
N SER A 81 -1.26 13.32 2.04
CA SER A 81 -0.04 12.68 1.53
C SER A 81 1.15 12.85 2.48
N ASP A 82 1.96 11.81 2.63
CA ASP A 82 3.22 11.84 3.39
C ASP A 82 4.41 12.32 2.54
N THR A 83 4.24 12.45 1.22
CA THR A 83 5.31 12.90 0.32
C THR A 83 5.24 14.41 0.07
N GLN A 84 6.39 15.04 -0.12
CA GLN A 84 6.47 16.47 -0.46
C GLN A 84 5.93 16.76 -1.87
N THR A 85 6.09 15.81 -2.78
CA THR A 85 5.62 15.90 -4.18
C THR A 85 4.74 14.70 -4.50
N PRO A 86 3.46 14.71 -4.05
CA PRO A 86 2.56 13.61 -4.27
C PRO A 86 2.33 13.33 -5.75
N GLN A 87 2.32 12.06 -6.14
CA GLN A 87 1.96 11.66 -7.50
C GLN A 87 0.45 11.69 -7.76
N GLY A 88 -0.35 11.98 -6.75
CA GLY A 88 -1.80 12.17 -6.89
C GLY A 88 -2.63 10.89 -6.81
N ILE A 89 -2.07 9.78 -6.36
CA ILE A 89 -2.80 8.53 -6.12
C ILE A 89 -2.41 7.89 -4.80
N LEU A 90 -3.42 7.52 -4.01
CA LEU A 90 -3.33 6.75 -2.76
C LEU A 90 -4.25 5.55 -2.84
N ALA A 91 -3.80 4.38 -2.43
CA ALA A 91 -4.65 3.22 -2.33
C ALA A 91 -4.61 2.61 -0.93
N VAL A 92 -5.77 2.31 -0.40
CA VAL A 92 -5.95 1.52 0.83
C VAL A 92 -5.95 0.05 0.44
N VAL A 93 -5.06 -0.71 1.03
CA VAL A 93 -4.81 -2.11 0.70
C VAL A 93 -5.06 -3.00 1.92
N ARG A 94 -5.73 -4.13 1.73
CA ARG A 94 -5.90 -5.15 2.77
C ARG A 94 -4.59 -5.87 3.01
N MET A 95 -4.21 -6.04 4.28
CA MET A 95 -3.06 -6.84 4.64
C MET A 95 -3.35 -8.32 4.34
N PRO A 96 -2.53 -8.98 3.50
CA PRO A 96 -2.66 -10.40 3.32
C PRO A 96 -2.30 -11.12 4.64
N LYS A 97 -3.01 -12.20 4.94
CA LYS A 97 -2.74 -13.05 6.11
C LYS A 97 -2.18 -14.36 5.61
N TYR A 98 -0.91 -14.58 5.89
CA TYR A 98 -0.23 -15.83 5.59
C TYR A 98 0.06 -16.61 6.86
N THR A 99 -0.09 -17.92 6.78
CA THR A 99 0.28 -18.87 7.84
C THR A 99 1.60 -19.52 7.48
N MET A 100 2.23 -20.17 8.46
CA MET A 100 3.42 -20.99 8.21
C MET A 100 3.11 -22.10 7.20
N ASP A 101 1.92 -22.71 7.30
CA ASP A 101 1.49 -23.77 6.35
C ASP A 101 1.39 -23.25 4.92
N ASP A 102 0.97 -22.01 4.71
CA ASP A 102 0.93 -21.41 3.36
C ASP A 102 2.33 -21.31 2.75
N MET A 103 3.34 -21.00 3.55
CA MET A 103 4.73 -20.88 3.11
C MET A 103 5.39 -22.24 2.83
N LEU A 104 4.86 -23.32 3.43
CA LEU A 104 5.41 -24.69 3.36
C LEU A 104 4.69 -25.59 2.34
N ARG A 105 3.66 -25.12 1.68
CA ARG A 105 2.79 -25.94 0.80
C ARG A 105 3.41 -26.39 -0.53
N GLY A 106 4.52 -25.83 -0.94
CA GLY A 106 5.16 -26.14 -2.23
C GLY A 106 6.04 -27.40 -2.16
N ASP A 107 6.40 -27.92 -3.32
CA ASP A 107 7.36 -29.04 -3.45
C ASP A 107 8.77 -28.64 -2.99
N GLN A 108 9.07 -27.35 -3.02
CA GLN A 108 10.33 -26.78 -2.53
C GLN A 108 10.01 -25.62 -1.59
N THR A 109 10.53 -25.71 -0.37
CA THR A 109 10.43 -24.64 0.62
C THR A 109 11.78 -23.93 0.76
N HIS A 110 11.76 -22.61 0.57
CA HIS A 110 12.93 -21.77 0.70
C HIS A 110 12.55 -20.53 1.52
N LEU A 111 12.88 -20.52 2.80
CA LEU A 111 12.50 -19.46 3.73
C LEU A 111 13.66 -18.50 3.98
N LEU A 112 13.36 -17.22 4.02
CA LEU A 112 14.23 -16.17 4.55
C LEU A 112 13.85 -15.89 6.00
N ILE A 113 14.75 -16.16 6.94
CA ILE A 113 14.55 -15.90 8.36
C ILE A 113 15.37 -14.67 8.75
N LEU A 114 14.69 -13.65 9.27
CA LEU A 114 15.31 -12.38 9.65
C LEU A 114 15.16 -12.14 11.15
N GLU A 115 16.26 -11.91 11.83
CA GLU A 115 16.28 -11.59 13.24
C GLU A 115 16.76 -10.15 13.46
N SER A 116 15.98 -9.35 14.19
CA SER A 116 16.35 -8.00 14.66
C SER A 116 16.79 -7.03 13.55
N VAL A 117 16.21 -7.14 12.36
CA VAL A 117 16.46 -6.18 11.27
C VAL A 117 15.71 -4.89 11.58
N GLN A 118 16.44 -3.81 11.86
CA GLN A 118 15.87 -2.52 12.28
C GLN A 118 15.77 -1.51 11.14
N ASP A 119 16.67 -1.56 10.16
CA ASP A 119 16.67 -0.63 9.04
C ASP A 119 15.69 -1.06 7.95
N PRO A 120 14.67 -0.24 7.63
CA PRO A 120 13.68 -0.56 6.59
C PRO A 120 14.29 -0.69 5.19
N GLY A 121 15.37 0.03 4.90
CA GLY A 121 16.07 -0.06 3.62
C GLY A 121 16.75 -1.43 3.45
N ASN A 122 17.43 -1.90 4.49
CA ASN A 122 18.04 -3.23 4.51
C ASN A 122 16.98 -4.33 4.42
N LEU A 123 15.87 -4.21 5.17
CA LEU A 123 14.76 -5.15 5.08
C LEU A 123 14.22 -5.24 3.65
N GLY A 124 13.93 -4.11 3.02
CA GLY A 124 13.44 -4.06 1.64
C GLY A 124 14.43 -4.68 0.64
N THR A 125 15.73 -4.48 0.83
CA THR A 125 16.78 -5.09 0.00
C THR A 125 16.82 -6.60 0.17
N MET A 126 16.77 -7.10 1.41
CA MET A 126 16.77 -8.53 1.72
C MET A 126 15.56 -9.23 1.12
N VAL A 127 14.35 -8.67 1.29
CA VAL A 127 13.12 -9.25 0.75
C VAL A 127 13.15 -9.29 -0.78
N ARG A 128 13.59 -8.21 -1.41
CA ARG A 128 13.68 -8.11 -2.88
C ARG A 128 14.71 -9.09 -3.45
N THR A 129 15.87 -9.23 -2.81
CA THR A 129 16.91 -10.20 -3.18
C THR A 129 16.41 -11.63 -2.99
N GLY A 130 15.71 -11.88 -1.88
CA GLY A 130 15.09 -13.16 -1.58
C GLY A 130 14.05 -13.57 -2.62
N GLU A 131 13.17 -12.64 -3.03
CA GLU A 131 12.20 -12.88 -4.10
C GLU A 131 12.91 -13.29 -5.41
N GLY A 132 13.95 -12.56 -5.80
CA GLY A 132 14.76 -12.92 -6.97
C GLY A 132 15.46 -14.27 -6.86
N ALA A 133 15.74 -14.74 -5.65
CA ALA A 133 16.30 -16.06 -5.37
C ALA A 133 15.24 -17.18 -5.21
N GLY A 134 13.96 -16.84 -5.37
CA GLY A 134 12.86 -17.81 -5.32
C GLY A 134 12.46 -18.25 -3.91
N ILE A 135 12.58 -17.36 -2.89
CA ILE A 135 12.06 -17.66 -1.56
C ILE A 135 10.54 -17.82 -1.59
N THR A 136 10.03 -18.74 -0.76
CA THR A 136 8.59 -19.02 -0.62
C THR A 136 7.95 -18.26 0.54
N GLY A 137 8.76 -17.73 1.44
CA GLY A 137 8.27 -16.94 2.57
C GLY A 137 9.37 -16.23 3.34
N VAL A 138 8.96 -15.21 4.10
CA VAL A 138 9.82 -14.47 5.03
C VAL A 138 9.27 -14.62 6.44
N VAL A 139 10.12 -15.04 7.35
CA VAL A 139 9.82 -15.11 8.80
C VAL A 139 10.71 -14.10 9.50
N MET A 140 10.12 -13.22 10.29
CA MET A 140 10.86 -12.21 11.02
C MET A 140 10.27 -11.98 12.42
N ASN A 141 11.16 -11.69 13.38
CA ASN A 141 10.72 -11.20 14.69
C ASN A 141 10.41 -9.70 14.62
N ARG A 142 9.78 -9.23 15.69
CA ARG A 142 9.50 -7.79 15.90
C ARG A 142 10.66 -7.14 16.63
#